data_66082c8b0595f05f87c7f3dce5897184
#
_entry.id   66082c8b0595f05f87c7f3dce5897184
#
_cell.length_a   1.000
_cell.length_b   1.000
_cell.length_c   1.000
_cell.angle_alpha   90.00
_cell.angle_beta   90.00
_cell.angle_gamma   90.00
#
_symmetry.space_group_name_H-M   'P 1'
#
loop_
_entity.id
_entity.type
_entity.pdbx_description
1 polymer ?
#
loop_
_entity_poly.entity_id
_entity_poly.type
_entity_poly.pdbx_seq_one_letter_code
_entity_poly.pdbx_strand_id
1 'polypeptide(L)'
;MDLAVNRDRSAILRGLLYWQQDDLAGLSDRATRHGLDLSKPVVLAALEVDGGRASQVMKKMKETPALASMLFDEIDGLIVGLAGAPGPEALCEVLRSNAKGQPITAVVSQWVKRASDLPRVYQSLKRCVGLMRNLDRKGSVSLESELSPYALLFEKQGREDVDVFLKATVGKLLDYDRKRSCSLAETILCYLDNGHNARRTAAKLGIHVNTLRQRFETIEKLLGGWSENTRALEIHLALRLWQLRGGSPSAGR
;
A
#
# COMPACT_ATOMS: atom_id res chain seq x y z
N MET A 1 22.34 29.89 -1.78
CA MET A 1 20.89 30.10 -1.62
C MET A 1 20.11 28.80 -1.41
N ASP A 2 20.53 27.68 -1.94
CA ASP A 2 19.78 26.37 -1.83
C ASP A 2 19.71 25.73 -0.44
N LEU A 3 20.75 25.89 0.39
CA LEU A 3 20.79 25.22 1.71
C LEU A 3 19.78 25.79 2.72
N ALA A 4 19.58 27.13 2.72
CA ALA A 4 18.65 27.79 3.61
C ALA A 4 17.18 27.47 3.22
N VAL A 5 16.87 27.47 1.92
CA VAL A 5 15.56 27.11 1.37
C VAL A 5 15.23 25.65 1.68
N ASN A 6 16.16 24.72 1.51
CA ASN A 6 15.96 23.31 1.84
C ASN A 6 15.74 23.08 3.34
N ARG A 7 16.45 23.81 4.22
CA ARG A 7 16.25 23.76 5.67
C ARG A 7 14.86 24.23 6.07
N ASP A 8 14.38 25.33 5.47
CA ASP A 8 13.05 25.85 5.76
C ASP A 8 11.94 24.86 5.30
N ARG A 9 12.06 24.31 4.08
CA ARG A 9 11.14 23.28 3.56
C ARG A 9 11.09 22.03 4.46
N SER A 10 12.24 21.57 4.93
CA SER A 10 12.36 20.46 5.87
C SER A 10 11.69 20.79 7.21
N ALA A 11 11.95 21.98 7.76
CA ALA A 11 11.37 22.41 9.02
C ALA A 11 9.83 22.53 8.95
N ILE A 12 9.29 23.01 7.82
CA ILE A 12 7.84 23.06 7.57
C ILE A 12 7.26 21.64 7.59
N LEU A 13 7.84 20.72 6.82
CA LEU A 13 7.33 19.33 6.73
C LEU A 13 7.36 18.65 8.09
N ARG A 14 8.47 18.74 8.84
CA ARG A 14 8.57 18.20 10.20
C ARG A 14 7.54 18.83 11.14
N GLY A 15 7.39 20.15 11.10
CA GLY A 15 6.40 20.87 11.88
C GLY A 15 4.98 20.36 11.64
N LEU A 16 4.62 20.13 10.37
CA LEU A 16 3.30 19.60 9.99
C LEU A 16 3.06 18.15 10.42
N LEU A 17 4.10 17.30 10.42
CA LEU A 17 3.97 15.88 10.76
C LEU A 17 4.01 15.59 12.26
N TYR A 18 4.69 16.43 13.04
CA TYR A 18 4.82 16.30 14.49
C TYR A 18 4.09 17.42 15.25
N TRP A 19 3.19 18.10 14.57
CA TRP A 19 2.46 19.25 15.11
C TRP A 19 1.79 18.94 16.44
N GLN A 20 2.06 19.81 17.43
CA GLN A 20 1.42 19.87 18.72
C GLN A 20 0.82 21.27 18.91
N GLN A 21 -0.41 21.44 18.51
CA GLN A 21 -1.44 22.46 18.75
C GLN A 21 -1.15 23.97 18.60
N ASP A 22 0.08 24.52 18.54
CA ASP A 22 0.25 25.96 18.75
C ASP A 22 0.60 26.86 17.54
N ASP A 23 1.02 26.34 16.36
CA ASP A 23 1.43 27.21 15.23
C ASP A 23 1.08 26.67 13.82
N LEU A 24 -0.12 26.17 13.61
CA LEU A 24 -0.51 25.74 12.26
C LEU A 24 -0.61 26.93 11.28
N ALA A 25 -1.00 28.10 11.74
CA ALA A 25 -1.11 29.29 10.89
C ALA A 25 0.26 29.72 10.36
N GLY A 26 1.27 29.82 11.21
CA GLY A 26 2.63 30.16 10.81
C GLY A 26 3.26 29.13 9.88
N LEU A 27 3.00 27.82 10.12
CA LEU A 27 3.44 26.77 9.21
C LEU A 27 2.75 26.85 7.84
N SER A 28 1.44 27.18 7.82
CA SER A 28 0.66 27.35 6.58
C SER A 28 1.19 28.52 5.75
N ASP A 29 1.46 29.66 6.36
CA ASP A 29 2.04 30.82 5.68
C ASP A 29 3.41 30.53 5.11
N ARG A 30 4.25 29.78 5.84
CA ARG A 30 5.57 29.36 5.36
C ARG A 30 5.44 28.37 4.21
N ALA A 31 4.53 27.39 4.28
CA ALA A 31 4.26 26.43 3.22
C ALA A 31 3.82 27.13 1.93
N THR A 32 2.96 28.13 2.03
CA THR A 32 2.48 28.93 0.88
C THR A 32 3.64 29.64 0.16
N ARG A 33 4.63 30.17 0.88
CA ARG A 33 5.84 30.77 0.29
C ARG A 33 6.68 29.78 -0.52
N HIS A 34 6.55 28.48 -0.22
CA HIS A 34 7.19 27.39 -0.95
C HIS A 34 6.27 26.73 -1.99
N GLY A 35 5.13 27.35 -2.32
CA GLY A 35 4.22 26.88 -3.35
C GLY A 35 3.22 25.81 -2.88
N LEU A 36 3.11 25.55 -1.57
CA LEU A 36 2.17 24.59 -1.00
C LEU A 36 1.05 25.32 -0.24
N ASP A 37 -0.14 25.32 -0.81
CA ASP A 37 -1.35 25.91 -0.23
C ASP A 37 -2.09 24.87 0.63
N LEU A 38 -1.94 24.94 1.95
CA LEU A 38 -2.56 24.03 2.91
C LEU A 38 -4.06 24.27 3.13
N SER A 39 -4.65 25.30 2.53
CA SER A 39 -6.10 25.48 2.48
C SER A 39 -6.77 24.53 1.48
N LYS A 40 -5.98 23.97 0.57
CA LYS A 40 -6.39 22.95 -0.42
C LYS A 40 -5.99 21.54 0.03
N PRO A 41 -6.68 20.51 -0.49
CA PRO A 41 -6.26 19.13 -0.24
C PRO A 41 -4.82 18.88 -0.67
N VAL A 42 -4.08 18.14 0.14
CA VAL A 42 -2.70 17.73 -0.12
C VAL A 42 -2.56 16.22 -0.11
N VAL A 43 -1.48 15.72 -0.68
CA VAL A 43 -1.13 14.31 -0.71
C VAL A 43 0.20 14.10 0.00
N LEU A 44 0.27 13.12 0.88
CA LEU A 44 1.47 12.71 1.59
C LEU A 44 1.97 11.38 1.02
N ALA A 45 3.28 11.26 0.82
CA ALA A 45 3.92 10.01 0.43
C ALA A 45 5.03 9.66 1.42
N ALA A 46 5.15 8.38 1.75
CA ALA A 46 6.26 7.84 2.54
C ALA A 46 6.97 6.76 1.74
N LEU A 47 8.29 6.86 1.63
CA LEU A 47 9.11 6.01 0.80
C LEU A 47 10.24 5.39 1.61
N GLU A 48 10.41 4.09 1.50
CA GLU A 48 11.57 3.36 1.98
C GLU A 48 12.53 3.10 0.82
N VAL A 49 13.81 3.36 1.03
CA VAL A 49 14.87 3.14 0.03
C VAL A 49 15.86 2.13 0.56
N ASP A 50 16.00 1.00 -0.11
CA ASP A 50 16.98 0.00 0.26
C ASP A 50 18.41 0.44 -0.11
N GLY A 51 19.39 0.05 0.74
CA GLY A 51 20.82 0.15 0.39
C GLY A 51 21.46 1.52 0.56
N GLY A 52 20.97 2.39 1.46
CA GLY A 52 21.65 3.64 1.83
C GLY A 52 21.67 4.72 0.74
N ARG A 53 20.76 4.63 -0.24
CA ARG A 53 20.68 5.55 -1.40
C ARG A 53 19.63 6.65 -1.25
N ALA A 54 19.12 6.89 -0.03
CA ALA A 54 18.06 7.88 0.22
C ALA A 54 18.40 9.26 -0.36
N SER A 55 19.62 9.75 -0.13
CA SER A 55 20.07 11.05 -0.64
C SER A 55 20.08 11.13 -2.18
N GLN A 56 20.46 10.04 -2.87
CA GLN A 56 20.46 9.97 -4.33
C GLN A 56 19.04 9.95 -4.89
N VAL A 57 18.16 9.16 -4.27
CA VAL A 57 16.74 9.08 -4.62
C VAL A 57 16.07 10.43 -4.41
N MET A 58 16.30 11.08 -3.27
CA MET A 58 15.74 12.40 -2.97
C MET A 58 16.22 13.47 -3.95
N LYS A 59 17.50 13.43 -4.35
CA LYS A 59 18.02 14.32 -5.38
C LYS A 59 17.29 14.12 -6.72
N LYS A 60 17.19 12.89 -7.19
CA LYS A 60 16.48 12.54 -8.43
C LYS A 60 15.00 12.96 -8.41
N MET A 61 14.33 12.79 -7.26
CA MET A 61 12.95 13.25 -7.09
C MET A 61 12.81 14.76 -7.22
N LYS A 62 13.71 15.53 -6.61
CA LYS A 62 13.73 16.99 -6.73
C LYS A 62 14.00 17.47 -8.17
N GLU A 63 14.72 16.70 -8.96
CA GLU A 63 15.00 16.99 -10.37
C GLU A 63 13.85 16.57 -11.30
N THR A 64 12.88 15.78 -10.80
CA THR A 64 11.70 15.35 -11.57
C THR A 64 10.67 16.48 -11.63
N PRO A 65 10.31 17.03 -12.83
CA PRO A 65 9.44 18.18 -12.94
C PRO A 65 8.09 18.02 -12.23
N ALA A 66 7.48 16.83 -12.31
CA ALA A 66 6.22 16.52 -11.65
C ALA A 66 6.28 16.51 -10.12
N LEU A 67 7.49 16.46 -9.54
CA LEU A 67 7.74 16.40 -8.09
C LEU A 67 8.43 17.65 -7.57
N ALA A 68 8.80 18.60 -8.44
CA ALA A 68 9.62 19.77 -8.09
C ALA A 68 8.96 20.68 -7.03
N SER A 69 7.63 20.75 -7.01
CA SER A 69 6.86 21.52 -6.01
C SER A 69 6.66 20.81 -4.68
N MET A 70 6.97 19.50 -4.59
CA MET A 70 6.79 18.75 -3.34
C MET A 70 7.81 19.18 -2.29
N LEU A 71 7.38 19.25 -1.03
CA LEU A 71 8.28 19.30 0.12
C LEU A 71 8.80 17.89 0.40
N PHE A 72 10.12 17.71 0.47
CA PHE A 72 10.75 16.43 0.78
C PHE A 72 11.69 16.54 1.96
N ASP A 73 11.65 15.56 2.84
CA ASP A 73 12.66 15.36 3.88
C ASP A 73 12.83 13.88 4.22
N GLU A 74 13.94 13.53 4.84
CA GLU A 74 14.16 12.22 5.44
C GLU A 74 13.74 12.27 6.92
N ILE A 75 12.70 11.51 7.26
CA ILE A 75 12.05 11.51 8.57
C ILE A 75 11.84 10.04 9.00
N ASP A 76 12.30 9.67 10.18
CA ASP A 76 12.22 8.31 10.74
C ASP A 76 12.80 7.24 9.79
N GLY A 77 13.82 7.55 9.01
CA GLY A 77 14.43 6.64 8.03
C GLY A 77 13.61 6.45 6.74
N LEU A 78 12.56 7.26 6.53
CA LEU A 78 11.76 7.29 5.33
C LEU A 78 11.96 8.63 4.60
N ILE A 79 11.96 8.61 3.27
CA ILE A 79 11.76 9.85 2.51
C ILE A 79 10.27 10.17 2.56
N VAL A 80 9.93 11.33 3.10
CA VAL A 80 8.55 11.82 3.17
C VAL A 80 8.37 12.98 2.23
N GLY A 81 7.32 12.95 1.42
CA GLY A 81 6.99 13.98 0.45
C GLY A 81 5.57 14.50 0.66
N LEU A 82 5.38 15.82 0.61
CA LEU A 82 4.08 16.48 0.72
C LEU A 82 3.85 17.38 -0.50
N ALA A 83 2.69 17.23 -1.15
CA ALA A 83 2.35 17.97 -2.36
C ALA A 83 0.88 18.37 -2.41
N GLY A 84 0.61 19.50 -3.11
CA GLY A 84 -0.75 19.88 -3.52
C GLY A 84 -1.16 19.27 -4.86
N ALA A 85 -0.20 18.84 -5.67
CA ALA A 85 -0.36 18.15 -6.95
C ALA A 85 0.92 17.38 -7.26
N PRO A 86 0.87 16.29 -8.04
CA PRO A 86 -0.32 15.64 -8.60
C PRO A 86 -1.18 14.92 -7.53
N GLY A 87 -2.39 14.49 -7.89
CA GLY A 87 -3.27 13.71 -7.01
C GLY A 87 -2.72 12.30 -6.68
N PRO A 88 -3.39 11.56 -5.77
CA PRO A 88 -2.88 10.29 -5.24
C PRO A 88 -2.47 9.28 -6.31
N GLU A 89 -3.36 8.99 -7.26
CA GLU A 89 -3.15 8.01 -8.33
C GLU A 89 -2.03 8.44 -9.28
N ALA A 90 -2.05 9.72 -9.68
CA ALA A 90 -1.04 10.28 -10.56
C ALA A 90 0.34 10.33 -9.87
N LEU A 91 0.38 10.63 -8.57
CA LEU A 91 1.63 10.56 -7.79
C LEU A 91 2.16 9.13 -7.71
N CYS A 92 1.30 8.13 -7.54
CA CYS A 92 1.70 6.72 -7.61
C CYS A 92 2.36 6.38 -8.95
N GLU A 93 1.79 6.83 -10.09
CA GLU A 93 2.36 6.59 -11.42
C GLU A 93 3.72 7.28 -11.60
N VAL A 94 3.85 8.53 -11.15
CA VAL A 94 5.12 9.26 -11.18
C VAL A 94 6.17 8.54 -10.34
N LEU A 95 5.83 8.09 -9.14
CA LEU A 95 6.74 7.35 -8.27
C LEU A 95 7.13 6.00 -8.85
N ARG A 96 6.18 5.24 -9.45
CA ARG A 96 6.47 3.97 -10.15
C ARG A 96 7.45 4.16 -11.31
N SER A 97 7.26 5.23 -12.09
CA SER A 97 8.15 5.55 -13.21
C SER A 97 9.57 5.89 -12.74
N ASN A 98 9.68 6.61 -11.62
CA ASN A 98 10.97 6.97 -11.02
C ASN A 98 11.64 5.81 -10.26
N ALA A 99 10.84 4.84 -9.78
CA ALA A 99 11.32 3.66 -9.09
C ALA A 99 11.97 2.61 -10.02
N LYS A 100 11.78 2.72 -11.36
CA LYS A 100 12.39 1.80 -12.31
C LYS A 100 13.91 1.74 -12.15
N GLY A 101 14.41 0.58 -11.72
CA GLY A 101 15.85 0.35 -11.47
C GLY A 101 16.37 0.81 -10.11
N GLN A 102 15.48 1.25 -9.20
CA GLN A 102 15.83 1.56 -7.82
C GLN A 102 14.88 0.82 -6.85
N PRO A 103 15.39 0.28 -5.74
CA PRO A 103 14.58 -0.44 -4.77
C PRO A 103 13.80 0.54 -3.86
N ILE A 104 12.79 1.23 -4.43
CA ILE A 104 11.95 2.19 -3.71
C ILE A 104 10.61 1.54 -3.41
N THR A 105 10.30 1.36 -2.13
CA THR A 105 8.97 0.97 -1.67
C THR A 105 8.24 2.22 -1.20
N ALA A 106 7.08 2.54 -1.78
CA ALA A 106 6.37 3.77 -1.47
C ALA A 106 4.89 3.54 -1.19
N VAL A 107 4.35 4.34 -0.26
CA VAL A 107 2.93 4.42 0.03
C VAL A 107 2.48 5.88 -0.10
N VAL A 108 1.38 6.08 -0.83
CA VAL A 108 0.81 7.40 -1.10
C VAL A 108 -0.55 7.48 -0.41
N SER A 109 -0.80 8.57 0.32
CA SER A 109 -2.08 8.81 0.99
C SER A 109 -3.20 9.11 -0.01
N GLN A 110 -4.44 8.99 0.44
CA GLN A 110 -5.55 9.70 -0.20
C GLN A 110 -5.41 11.21 0.01
N TRP A 111 -6.30 11.99 -0.62
CA TRP A 111 -6.37 13.44 -0.39
C TRP A 111 -6.57 13.76 1.08
N VAL A 112 -5.63 14.47 1.68
CA VAL A 112 -5.72 15.01 3.04
C VAL A 112 -6.34 16.39 2.96
N LYS A 113 -7.57 16.52 3.44
CA LYS A 113 -8.37 17.76 3.33
C LYS A 113 -7.99 18.81 4.36
N ARG A 114 -7.44 18.43 5.50
CA ARG A 114 -7.06 19.33 6.60
C ARG A 114 -5.63 19.05 7.01
N ALA A 115 -4.82 20.09 7.09
CA ALA A 115 -3.43 19.98 7.52
C ALA A 115 -3.29 19.34 8.93
N SER A 116 -4.29 19.55 9.81
CA SER A 116 -4.35 18.89 11.13
C SER A 116 -4.42 17.36 11.10
N ASP A 117 -4.81 16.77 9.97
CA ASP A 117 -4.85 15.30 9.82
C ASP A 117 -3.49 14.71 9.40
N LEU A 118 -2.52 15.53 8.97
CA LEU A 118 -1.21 15.09 8.47
C LEU A 118 -0.45 14.19 9.46
N PRO A 119 -0.38 14.49 10.78
CA PRO A 119 0.31 13.59 11.73
C PRO A 119 -0.29 12.19 11.74
N ARG A 120 -1.63 12.09 11.77
CA ARG A 120 -2.35 10.80 11.76
C ARG A 120 -2.12 10.04 10.45
N VAL A 121 -2.19 10.73 9.32
CA VAL A 121 -1.93 10.13 8.00
C VAL A 121 -0.50 9.64 7.91
N TYR A 122 0.48 10.40 8.40
CA TYR A 122 1.88 9.97 8.43
C TYR A 122 2.09 8.68 9.22
N GLN A 123 1.47 8.56 10.41
CA GLN A 123 1.54 7.32 11.19
C GLN A 123 0.89 6.15 10.43
N SER A 124 -0.20 6.37 9.71
CA SER A 124 -0.81 5.35 8.85
C SER A 124 0.11 4.91 7.72
N LEU A 125 0.76 5.85 7.02
CA LEU A 125 1.72 5.54 5.96
C LEU A 125 2.93 4.73 6.50
N LYS A 126 3.45 5.07 7.68
CA LYS A 126 4.52 4.31 8.33
C LYS A 126 4.12 2.85 8.55
N ARG A 127 2.90 2.60 9.05
CA ARG A 127 2.37 1.24 9.22
C ARG A 127 2.26 0.49 7.90
N CYS A 128 1.75 1.17 6.86
CA CYS A 128 1.64 0.59 5.53
C CYS A 128 3.01 0.23 4.93
N VAL A 129 4.02 1.08 5.07
CA VAL A 129 5.40 0.77 4.64
C VAL A 129 5.94 -0.43 5.41
N GLY A 130 5.73 -0.50 6.73
CA GLY A 130 6.10 -1.65 7.56
C GLY A 130 5.41 -2.95 7.10
N LEU A 131 4.13 -2.90 6.78
CA LEU A 131 3.40 -4.03 6.22
C LEU A 131 4.00 -4.48 4.88
N MET A 132 4.30 -3.54 3.95
CA MET A 132 4.91 -3.89 2.66
C MET A 132 6.26 -4.58 2.83
N ARG A 133 7.05 -4.15 3.82
CA ARG A 133 8.32 -4.81 4.19
C ARG A 133 8.09 -6.25 4.66
N ASN A 134 7.11 -6.46 5.54
CA ASN A 134 6.75 -7.79 6.06
C ASN A 134 6.17 -8.69 4.97
N LEU A 135 5.55 -8.12 3.95
CA LEU A 135 5.03 -8.82 2.78
C LEU A 135 6.09 -9.02 1.67
N ASP A 136 7.34 -8.61 1.88
CA ASP A 136 8.43 -8.68 0.90
C ASP A 136 8.13 -7.95 -0.44
N ARG A 137 7.32 -6.89 -0.36
CA ARG A 137 6.93 -6.06 -1.51
C ARG A 137 7.91 -4.91 -1.75
N LYS A 138 9.18 -5.26 -1.91
CA LYS A 138 10.21 -4.27 -2.23
C LYS A 138 10.03 -3.74 -3.65
N GLY A 139 10.34 -2.47 -3.85
CA GLY A 139 10.30 -1.83 -5.16
C GLY A 139 8.89 -1.59 -5.70
N SER A 140 7.86 -1.57 -4.85
CA SER A 140 6.48 -1.33 -5.27
C SER A 140 5.89 -0.05 -4.69
N VAL A 141 4.93 0.53 -5.41
CA VAL A 141 4.21 1.74 -5.01
C VAL A 141 2.73 1.41 -4.88
N SER A 142 2.13 1.71 -3.73
CA SER A 142 0.72 1.42 -3.43
C SER A 142 0.02 2.64 -2.84
N LEU A 143 -1.30 2.70 -2.98
CA LEU A 143 -2.13 3.64 -2.24
C LEU A 143 -2.33 3.16 -0.80
N GLU A 144 -2.41 4.09 0.15
CA GLU A 144 -2.71 3.81 1.55
C GLU A 144 -4.01 3.04 1.73
N SER A 145 -5.06 3.40 0.95
CA SER A 145 -6.37 2.75 1.01
C SER A 145 -6.35 1.25 0.70
N GLU A 146 -5.37 0.79 -0.06
CA GLU A 146 -5.19 -0.63 -0.37
C GLU A 146 -4.57 -1.42 0.80
N LEU A 147 -3.85 -0.74 1.67
CA LEU A 147 -2.98 -1.34 2.69
C LEU A 147 -3.47 -1.11 4.12
N SER A 148 -4.09 0.04 4.40
CA SER A 148 -4.38 0.48 5.77
C SER A 148 -5.23 -0.51 6.59
N PRO A 149 -6.24 -1.21 6.04
CA PRO A 149 -6.99 -2.20 6.82
C PRO A 149 -6.10 -3.36 7.30
N TYR A 150 -5.18 -3.80 6.45
CA TYR A 150 -4.25 -4.89 6.77
C TYR A 150 -3.13 -4.41 7.69
N ALA A 151 -2.65 -3.18 7.48
CA ALA A 151 -1.63 -2.59 8.33
C ALA A 151 -2.08 -2.45 9.79
N LEU A 152 -3.34 -2.11 10.03
CA LEU A 152 -3.90 -2.07 11.38
C LEU A 152 -3.93 -3.44 12.07
N LEU A 153 -4.26 -4.50 11.30
CA LEU A 153 -4.34 -5.85 11.83
C LEU A 153 -2.96 -6.49 12.09
N PHE A 154 -1.96 -6.12 11.29
CA PHE A 154 -0.63 -6.74 11.29
C PHE A 154 0.49 -5.79 11.72
N GLU A 155 0.16 -4.68 12.40
CA GLU A 155 1.13 -3.64 12.79
C GLU A 155 2.29 -4.16 13.64
N LYS A 156 2.00 -5.12 14.52
CA LYS A 156 2.98 -5.67 15.48
C LYS A 156 3.54 -7.02 15.05
N GLN A 157 2.98 -7.62 14.01
CA GLN A 157 3.40 -8.93 13.52
C GLN A 157 4.58 -8.80 12.58
N GLY A 158 5.58 -9.65 12.79
CA GLY A 158 6.70 -9.81 11.88
C GLY A 158 6.32 -10.60 10.60
N ARG A 159 7.27 -10.70 9.69
CA ARG A 159 7.12 -11.52 8.47
C ARG A 159 6.77 -12.97 8.79
N GLU A 160 7.40 -13.54 9.82
CA GLU A 160 7.20 -14.93 10.26
C GLU A 160 5.76 -15.17 10.71
N ASP A 161 5.16 -14.24 11.46
CA ASP A 161 3.77 -14.35 11.93
C ASP A 161 2.79 -14.36 10.76
N VAL A 162 3.02 -13.51 9.76
CA VAL A 162 2.21 -13.49 8.53
C VAL A 162 2.38 -14.79 7.75
N ASP A 163 3.60 -15.35 7.68
CA ASP A 163 3.87 -16.64 7.05
C ASP A 163 3.14 -17.78 7.74
N VAL A 164 3.18 -17.82 9.06
CA VAL A 164 2.46 -18.80 9.89
C VAL A 164 0.96 -18.69 9.64
N PHE A 165 0.40 -17.50 9.66
CA PHE A 165 -1.03 -17.26 9.40
C PHE A 165 -1.44 -17.74 7.99
N LEU A 166 -0.69 -17.36 6.95
CA LEU A 166 -0.98 -17.77 5.57
C LEU A 166 -0.90 -19.30 5.41
N LYS A 167 0.14 -19.93 5.98
CA LYS A 167 0.35 -21.37 5.92
C LYS A 167 -0.78 -22.13 6.64
N ALA A 168 -1.18 -21.67 7.81
CA ALA A 168 -2.25 -22.28 8.59
C ALA A 168 -3.62 -22.14 7.91
N THR A 169 -3.90 -20.99 7.31
CA THR A 169 -5.23 -20.64 6.78
C THR A 169 -5.45 -21.15 5.36
N VAL A 170 -4.51 -20.88 4.45
CA VAL A 170 -4.67 -21.17 3.01
C VAL A 170 -3.52 -21.99 2.41
N GLY A 171 -2.55 -22.42 3.21
CA GLY A 171 -1.33 -23.09 2.71
C GLY A 171 -1.64 -24.31 1.85
N LYS A 172 -2.56 -25.20 2.26
CA LYS A 172 -2.96 -26.38 1.49
C LYS A 172 -3.53 -26.03 0.12
N LEU A 173 -4.31 -24.93 0.05
CA LEU A 173 -4.90 -24.43 -1.20
C LEU A 173 -3.82 -23.90 -2.15
N LEU A 174 -2.90 -23.07 -1.63
CA LEU A 174 -1.80 -22.49 -2.41
C LEU A 174 -0.83 -23.57 -2.91
N ASP A 175 -0.53 -24.58 -2.09
CA ASP A 175 0.31 -25.72 -2.49
C ASP A 175 -0.36 -26.57 -3.56
N TYR A 176 -1.69 -26.76 -3.47
CA TYR A 176 -2.44 -27.47 -4.50
C TYR A 176 -2.41 -26.72 -5.83
N ASP A 177 -2.68 -25.39 -5.81
CA ASP A 177 -2.63 -24.56 -7.01
C ASP A 177 -1.26 -24.61 -7.68
N ARG A 178 -0.17 -24.51 -6.89
CA ARG A 178 1.21 -24.59 -7.39
C ARG A 178 1.50 -25.96 -8.05
N LYS A 179 1.06 -27.07 -7.41
CA LYS A 179 1.32 -28.42 -7.91
C LYS A 179 0.49 -28.78 -9.15
N ARG A 180 -0.70 -28.23 -9.28
CA ARG A 180 -1.68 -28.58 -10.32
C ARG A 180 -1.83 -27.52 -11.40
N SER A 181 -1.10 -26.41 -11.29
CA SER A 181 -1.22 -25.25 -12.19
C SER A 181 -2.69 -24.81 -12.35
N CYS A 182 -3.42 -24.76 -11.22
CA CYS A 182 -4.80 -24.30 -11.18
C CYS A 182 -4.92 -23.01 -10.37
N SER A 183 -6.09 -22.40 -10.33
CA SER A 183 -6.36 -21.08 -9.74
C SER A 183 -7.54 -21.12 -8.76
N LEU A 184 -7.47 -22.04 -7.80
CA LEU A 184 -8.51 -22.17 -6.77
C LEU A 184 -8.48 -21.00 -5.80
N ALA A 185 -7.30 -20.50 -5.45
CA ALA A 185 -7.12 -19.32 -4.61
C ALA A 185 -7.77 -18.08 -5.23
N GLU A 186 -7.55 -17.84 -6.53
CA GLU A 186 -8.24 -16.78 -7.27
C GLU A 186 -9.74 -16.99 -7.32
N THR A 187 -10.18 -18.24 -7.51
CA THR A 187 -11.59 -18.58 -7.60
C THR A 187 -12.33 -18.23 -6.31
N ILE A 188 -11.80 -18.63 -5.16
CA ILE A 188 -12.44 -18.35 -3.88
C ILE A 188 -12.33 -16.87 -3.53
N LEU A 189 -11.21 -16.21 -3.81
CA LEU A 189 -11.06 -14.77 -3.59
C LEU A 189 -12.08 -13.99 -4.43
N CYS A 190 -12.20 -14.31 -5.72
CA CYS A 190 -13.20 -13.70 -6.59
C CYS A 190 -14.62 -13.91 -6.08
N TYR A 191 -14.94 -15.08 -5.53
CA TYR A 191 -16.25 -15.39 -4.96
C TYR A 191 -16.56 -14.54 -3.71
N LEU A 192 -15.61 -14.46 -2.80
CA LEU A 192 -15.73 -13.65 -1.59
C LEU A 192 -15.87 -12.15 -1.92
N ASP A 193 -15.09 -11.65 -2.89
CA ASP A 193 -15.17 -10.27 -3.38
C ASP A 193 -16.50 -9.91 -4.06
N ASN A 194 -17.17 -10.89 -4.65
CA ASN A 194 -18.46 -10.68 -5.30
C ASN A 194 -19.66 -10.97 -4.38
N GLY A 195 -19.46 -10.93 -3.07
CA GLY A 195 -20.52 -11.10 -2.08
C GLY A 195 -21.15 -12.48 -2.13
N HIS A 196 -20.34 -13.53 -2.32
CA HIS A 196 -20.74 -14.93 -2.38
C HIS A 196 -21.69 -15.23 -3.56
N ASN A 197 -21.59 -14.48 -4.65
CA ASN A 197 -22.45 -14.66 -5.82
C ASN A 197 -21.79 -15.54 -6.89
N ALA A 198 -22.20 -16.80 -6.96
CA ALA A 198 -21.61 -17.78 -7.89
C ALA A 198 -21.77 -17.38 -9.37
N ARG A 199 -22.89 -16.79 -9.79
CA ARG A 199 -23.11 -16.39 -11.19
C ARG A 199 -22.17 -15.24 -11.58
N ARG A 200 -22.05 -14.21 -10.73
CA ARG A 200 -21.10 -13.11 -10.94
C ARG A 200 -19.66 -13.60 -10.98
N THR A 201 -19.31 -14.49 -10.08
CA THR A 201 -17.96 -15.07 -10.00
C THR A 201 -17.63 -15.85 -11.26
N ALA A 202 -18.52 -16.73 -11.73
CA ALA A 202 -18.32 -17.51 -12.94
C ALA A 202 -18.13 -16.58 -14.16
N ALA A 203 -19.00 -15.57 -14.32
CA ALA A 203 -18.89 -14.58 -15.37
C ALA A 203 -17.55 -13.81 -15.32
N LYS A 204 -17.12 -13.36 -14.13
CA LYS A 204 -15.88 -12.61 -13.95
C LYS A 204 -14.61 -13.44 -14.22
N LEU A 205 -14.67 -14.75 -13.92
CA LEU A 205 -13.59 -15.70 -14.19
C LEU A 205 -13.62 -16.28 -15.62
N GLY A 206 -14.66 -15.97 -16.41
CA GLY A 206 -14.82 -16.52 -17.76
C GLY A 206 -15.04 -18.03 -17.79
N ILE A 207 -15.65 -18.62 -16.74
CA ILE A 207 -15.90 -20.07 -16.63
C ILE A 207 -17.39 -20.38 -16.50
N HIS A 208 -17.75 -21.62 -16.81
CA HIS A 208 -19.12 -22.09 -16.60
C HIS A 208 -19.40 -22.32 -15.09
N VAL A 209 -20.66 -22.12 -14.66
CA VAL A 209 -21.07 -22.31 -13.26
C VAL A 209 -20.79 -23.74 -12.75
N ASN A 210 -20.90 -24.75 -13.60
CA ASN A 210 -20.56 -26.13 -13.22
C ASN A 210 -19.06 -26.30 -12.92
N THR A 211 -18.18 -25.64 -13.70
CA THR A 211 -16.75 -25.61 -13.41
C THR A 211 -16.47 -24.92 -12.08
N LEU A 212 -17.17 -23.82 -11.79
CA LEU A 212 -17.07 -23.15 -10.50
C LEU A 212 -17.49 -24.07 -9.34
N ARG A 213 -18.57 -24.84 -9.50
CA ARG A 213 -19.02 -25.81 -8.50
C ARG A 213 -17.96 -26.88 -8.23
N GLN A 214 -17.36 -27.45 -9.27
CA GLN A 214 -16.27 -28.44 -9.13
C GLN A 214 -15.06 -27.85 -8.41
N ARG A 215 -14.72 -26.58 -8.68
CA ARG A 215 -13.66 -25.87 -7.95
C ARG A 215 -14.01 -25.72 -6.47
N PHE A 216 -15.25 -25.36 -6.13
CA PHE A 216 -15.70 -25.26 -4.74
C PHE A 216 -15.65 -26.60 -4.00
N GLU A 217 -16.02 -27.71 -4.64
CA GLU A 217 -15.87 -29.05 -4.06
C GLU A 217 -14.42 -29.38 -3.74
N THR A 218 -13.49 -28.97 -4.60
CA THR A 218 -12.05 -29.16 -4.34
C THR A 218 -11.56 -28.24 -3.22
N ILE A 219 -12.01 -27.00 -3.17
CA ILE A 219 -11.69 -26.05 -2.10
C ILE A 219 -12.20 -26.58 -0.75
N GLU A 220 -13.42 -27.13 -0.72
CA GLU A 220 -13.98 -27.74 0.49
C GLU A 220 -13.13 -28.90 1.01
N LYS A 221 -12.63 -29.76 0.13
CA LYS A 221 -11.73 -30.86 0.50
C LYS A 221 -10.38 -30.37 1.07
N LEU A 222 -9.90 -29.21 0.61
CA LEU A 222 -8.62 -28.66 1.02
C LEU A 222 -8.69 -27.84 2.31
N LEU A 223 -9.74 -27.04 2.46
CA LEU A 223 -9.84 -26.06 3.54
C LEU A 223 -10.87 -26.45 4.62
N GLY A 224 -11.90 -27.23 4.29
CA GLY A 224 -13.00 -27.62 5.18
C GLY A 224 -13.77 -26.42 5.73
N GLY A 225 -15.09 -26.42 5.66
CA GLY A 225 -15.96 -25.38 6.22
C GLY A 225 -15.66 -23.95 5.75
N TRP A 226 -15.05 -23.79 4.57
CA TRP A 226 -14.57 -22.51 4.06
C TRP A 226 -15.69 -21.48 3.85
N SER A 227 -16.93 -21.91 3.75
CA SER A 227 -18.10 -21.05 3.56
C SER A 227 -18.74 -20.59 4.88
N GLU A 228 -18.29 -21.08 6.02
CA GLU A 228 -18.74 -20.61 7.33
C GLU A 228 -18.26 -19.16 7.56
N ASN A 229 -19.13 -18.32 8.12
CA ASN A 229 -18.90 -16.86 8.20
C ASN A 229 -17.52 -16.48 8.75
N THR A 230 -17.11 -17.02 9.89
CA THR A 230 -15.81 -16.72 10.52
C THR A 230 -14.67 -17.24 9.67
N ARG A 231 -14.78 -18.48 9.19
CA ARG A 231 -13.74 -19.11 8.37
C ARG A 231 -13.59 -18.44 7.01
N ALA A 232 -14.69 -18.01 6.39
CA ALA A 232 -14.69 -17.24 5.16
C ALA A 232 -13.95 -15.90 5.31
N LEU A 233 -14.14 -15.22 6.45
CA LEU A 233 -13.42 -13.98 6.76
C LEU A 233 -11.89 -14.21 6.89
N GLU A 234 -11.49 -15.24 7.65
CA GLU A 234 -10.06 -15.60 7.79
C GLU A 234 -9.42 -15.92 6.45
N ILE A 235 -10.09 -16.71 5.62
CA ILE A 235 -9.62 -17.09 4.28
C ILE A 235 -9.54 -15.85 3.38
N HIS A 236 -10.55 -14.99 3.41
CA HIS A 236 -10.55 -13.75 2.62
C HIS A 236 -9.36 -12.87 2.99
N LEU A 237 -9.14 -12.65 4.28
CA LEU A 237 -8.00 -11.88 4.79
C LEU A 237 -6.65 -12.50 4.37
N ALA A 238 -6.51 -13.82 4.54
CA ALA A 238 -5.29 -14.53 4.15
C ALA A 238 -5.02 -14.44 2.64
N LEU A 239 -6.03 -14.60 1.81
CA LEU A 239 -5.88 -14.50 0.35
C LEU A 239 -5.58 -13.08 -0.10
N ARG A 240 -6.11 -12.05 0.57
CA ARG A 240 -5.75 -10.65 0.31
C ARG A 240 -4.29 -10.36 0.66
N LEU A 241 -3.81 -10.85 1.81
CA LEU A 241 -2.41 -10.73 2.18
C LEU A 241 -1.49 -11.49 1.21
N TRP A 242 -1.89 -12.69 0.79
CA TRP A 242 -1.18 -13.45 -0.24
C TRP A 242 -1.09 -12.69 -1.56
N GLN A 243 -2.20 -12.09 -2.02
CA GLN A 243 -2.24 -11.25 -3.22
C GLN A 243 -1.33 -10.01 -3.08
N LEU A 244 -1.36 -9.36 -1.92
CA LEU A 244 -0.48 -8.23 -1.61
C LEU A 244 1.01 -8.62 -1.64
N ARG A 245 1.37 -9.87 -1.36
CA ARG A 245 2.74 -10.40 -1.51
C ARG A 245 3.19 -10.65 -2.95
N GLY A 246 2.38 -10.35 -3.92
CA GLY A 246 2.65 -10.67 -5.33
C GLY A 246 2.30 -12.12 -5.68
N GLY A 247 1.47 -12.77 -4.84
CA GLY A 247 0.81 -14.01 -5.21
C GLY A 247 -0.08 -13.75 -6.42
N SER A 248 0.47 -14.00 -7.61
CA SER A 248 -0.29 -13.96 -8.84
C SER A 248 -1.03 -15.28 -8.99
N PRO A 249 -2.29 -15.25 -9.40
CA PRO A 249 -2.89 -16.42 -10.00
C PRO A 249 -2.01 -16.79 -11.20
N SER A 250 -1.65 -18.06 -11.32
CA SER A 250 -1.03 -18.54 -12.55
C SER A 250 -1.97 -18.15 -13.70
N ALA A 251 -1.54 -17.23 -14.54
CA ALA A 251 -2.24 -16.91 -15.78
C ALA A 251 -2.32 -18.23 -16.57
N GLY A 252 -3.45 -18.92 -16.45
CA GLY A 252 -3.81 -20.03 -17.30
C GLY A 252 -3.91 -19.48 -18.72
N ARG A 253 -2.99 -19.89 -19.55
CA ARG A 253 -3.14 -19.80 -21.01
C ARG A 253 -4.30 -20.67 -21.46
#